data_cfe116e9f3de3057e82fe7a56402aa60
#
_entry.id   cfe116e9f3de3057e82fe7a56402aa60
#
_cell.length_a   1.000
_cell.length_b   1.000
_cell.length_c   1.000
_cell.angle_alpha   90.00
_cell.angle_beta   90.00
_cell.angle_gamma   90.00
#
_symmetry.space_group_name_H-M   'P 1'
#
loop_
_entity.id
_entity.type
_entity.pdbx_description
1 polymer ?
#
loop_
_entity_poly.entity_id
_entity_poly.type
_entity_poly.pdbx_seq_one_letter_code
_entity_poly.pdbx_strand_id
1 'polypeptide(L)'
;MSGKEAELYTKLSNGRMKCTACARLCEIPEGKIGLCGIRGVVDNKLQLFVYGRVIAGHIDPIEKKPVTHYRPGTAIFSIATTGCNWLCKYCQNYDISQRRKIEGTEMTPKEVADMAASYGAQGIAYTYNEPSIFIEFAKDCGIEAHKKGIFNIFVSNGYDTPESVNMMSKFLDCITVDFKGSGRQEFVRQYIGIPNADPIFQSLKEIRDKTMIHTEITDLIVPQVGDDLGAARKLCKFVYDELGPDTPIHFLRFHPDYKMMEFDNTPIKTLENHHAIAKEEGLRYAYIGNVPGHPLEHTYCPECKGIAIRRYGFSISSWNLDENNCCKNCGYPLPIIGKLTKACKPRFQIIQ
;
A
#
# COMPACT_ATOMS: atom_id res chain seq x y z
N MET A 1 10.25 -11.85 25.87
CA MET A 1 9.93 -10.64 25.10
C MET A 1 8.58 -10.14 25.56
N SER A 2 8.45 -8.89 25.97
CA SER A 2 7.16 -8.28 26.27
C SER A 2 6.71 -7.48 25.04
N GLY A 3 5.46 -7.63 24.63
CA GLY A 3 4.81 -6.86 23.59
C GLY A 3 3.53 -6.24 24.13
N LYS A 4 2.76 -5.54 23.27
CA LYS A 4 1.37 -5.19 23.57
C LYS A 4 0.46 -6.35 23.16
N GLU A 5 -0.52 -6.71 23.97
CA GLU A 5 -1.51 -7.70 23.60
C GLU A 5 -2.20 -7.27 22.29
N ALA A 6 -2.23 -8.18 21.31
CA ALA A 6 -2.87 -7.95 20.03
C ALA A 6 -4.41 -8.00 20.17
N GLU A 7 -5.12 -7.28 19.29
CA GLU A 7 -6.59 -7.26 19.29
C GLU A 7 -7.17 -8.29 18.30
N LEU A 8 -6.43 -8.61 17.24
CA LEU A 8 -6.91 -9.46 16.14
C LEU A 8 -6.43 -10.90 16.31
N TYR A 9 -7.12 -11.66 17.18
CA TYR A 9 -6.92 -13.10 17.32
C TYR A 9 -8.10 -13.79 18.03
N THR A 10 -8.17 -15.11 17.90
CA THR A 10 -9.10 -15.97 18.63
C THR A 10 -8.34 -17.14 19.26
N LYS A 11 -8.77 -17.58 20.44
CA LYS A 11 -8.25 -18.78 21.09
C LYS A 11 -8.95 -20.03 20.55
N LEU A 12 -8.18 -20.99 20.08
CA LEU A 12 -8.68 -22.26 19.58
C LEU A 12 -8.83 -23.30 20.71
N SER A 13 -9.65 -24.32 20.50
CA SER A 13 -9.88 -25.40 21.46
C SER A 13 -8.62 -26.20 21.81
N ASN A 14 -7.64 -26.26 20.90
CA ASN A 14 -6.34 -26.90 21.10
C ASN A 14 -5.32 -26.01 21.85
N GLY A 15 -5.75 -24.85 22.37
CA GLY A 15 -4.90 -23.91 23.12
C GLY A 15 -4.04 -22.99 22.27
N ARG A 16 -4.03 -23.12 20.94
CA ARG A 16 -3.34 -22.19 20.04
C ARG A 16 -4.10 -20.88 19.91
N MET A 17 -3.39 -19.80 19.54
CA MET A 17 -3.98 -18.52 19.15
C MET A 17 -4.01 -18.42 17.64
N LYS A 18 -5.20 -18.26 17.06
CA LYS A 18 -5.36 -17.99 15.64
C LYS A 18 -5.31 -16.47 15.41
N CYS A 19 -4.21 -15.99 14.81
CA CYS A 19 -4.05 -14.58 14.44
C CYS A 19 -4.94 -14.26 13.23
N THR A 20 -5.72 -13.19 13.32
CA THR A 20 -6.62 -12.72 12.25
C THR A 20 -6.22 -11.36 11.69
N ALA A 21 -4.98 -10.91 11.90
CA ALA A 21 -4.50 -9.63 11.36
C ALA A 21 -4.22 -9.68 9.85
N CYS A 22 -4.02 -10.87 9.28
CA CYS A 22 -3.86 -11.06 7.84
C CYS A 22 -4.32 -12.46 7.41
N ALA A 23 -4.53 -12.67 6.14
CA ALA A 23 -5.03 -13.93 5.57
C ALA A 23 -4.05 -15.12 5.65
N ARG A 24 -2.90 -14.97 6.31
CA ARG A 24 -2.08 -16.11 6.73
C ARG A 24 -2.76 -16.94 7.82
N LEU A 25 -3.62 -16.33 8.63
CA LEU A 25 -4.39 -16.99 9.69
C LEU A 25 -3.54 -17.94 10.55
N CYS A 26 -2.35 -17.50 10.94
CA CYS A 26 -1.38 -18.33 11.66
C CYS A 26 -1.99 -18.87 12.96
N GLU A 27 -1.93 -20.18 13.17
CA GLU A 27 -2.27 -20.84 14.43
C GLU A 27 -1.00 -21.01 15.26
N ILE A 28 -0.81 -20.15 16.24
CA ILE A 28 0.45 -20.01 16.97
C ILE A 28 0.32 -20.63 18.36
N PRO A 29 1.12 -21.65 18.69
CA PRO A 29 1.16 -22.21 20.04
C PRO A 29 1.94 -21.31 21.01
N GLU A 30 1.79 -21.57 22.31
CA GLU A 30 2.53 -20.90 23.38
C GLU A 30 4.05 -20.90 23.10
N GLY A 31 4.72 -19.76 23.35
CA GLY A 31 6.15 -19.58 23.16
C GLY A 31 6.62 -19.54 21.70
N LYS A 32 5.70 -19.54 20.72
CA LYS A 32 6.03 -19.48 19.28
C LYS A 32 5.61 -18.17 18.64
N ILE A 33 6.18 -17.91 17.46
CA ILE A 33 6.00 -16.67 16.68
C ILE A 33 5.38 -17.05 15.32
N GLY A 34 4.47 -16.21 14.81
CA GLY A 34 3.87 -16.34 13.50
C GLY A 34 4.85 -16.06 12.35
N LEU A 35 4.41 -16.34 11.11
CA LEU A 35 5.25 -16.21 9.91
C LEU A 35 5.86 -14.80 9.74
N CYS A 36 5.13 -13.75 10.11
CA CYS A 36 5.60 -12.36 10.00
C CYS A 36 6.81 -12.04 10.91
N GLY A 37 7.06 -12.86 11.94
CA GLY A 37 8.18 -12.70 12.86
C GLY A 37 7.96 -11.70 14.00
N ILE A 38 6.78 -11.06 14.09
CA ILE A 38 6.53 -9.96 15.03
C ILE A 38 5.29 -10.17 15.92
N ARG A 39 4.51 -11.22 15.67
CA ARG A 39 3.37 -11.61 16.50
C ARG A 39 3.63 -13.00 17.07
N GLY A 40 3.46 -13.18 18.36
CA GLY A 40 3.69 -14.46 19.01
C GLY A 40 2.87 -14.62 20.29
N VAL A 41 2.80 -15.84 20.81
CA VAL A 41 2.02 -16.17 22.00
C VAL A 41 2.92 -16.19 23.24
N VAL A 42 2.54 -15.41 24.23
CA VAL A 42 3.18 -15.36 25.56
C VAL A 42 2.07 -15.26 26.60
N ASP A 43 2.11 -16.10 27.63
CA ASP A 43 1.15 -16.16 28.70
C ASP A 43 -0.30 -16.37 28.22
N ASN A 44 -0.49 -17.27 27.25
CA ASN A 44 -1.77 -17.55 26.60
C ASN A 44 -2.45 -16.34 25.92
N LYS A 45 -1.68 -15.36 25.48
CA LYS A 45 -2.15 -14.17 24.74
C LYS A 45 -1.29 -13.95 23.51
N LEU A 46 -1.92 -13.52 22.42
CA LEU A 46 -1.17 -13.08 21.24
C LEU A 46 -0.59 -11.69 21.53
N GLN A 47 0.70 -11.54 21.34
CA GLN A 47 1.43 -10.28 21.53
C GLN A 47 1.92 -9.73 20.21
N LEU A 48 1.85 -8.40 20.04
CA LEU A 48 2.53 -7.63 19.00
C LEU A 48 3.85 -7.10 19.59
N PHE A 49 4.98 -7.71 19.21
CA PHE A 49 6.29 -7.39 19.79
C PHE A 49 6.89 -6.08 19.28
N VAL A 50 6.46 -5.61 18.12
CA VAL A 50 6.94 -4.34 17.51
C VAL A 50 6.03 -3.15 17.81
N TYR A 51 5.09 -3.28 18.73
CA TYR A 51 4.27 -2.14 19.12
C TYR A 51 5.15 -1.01 19.69
N GLY A 52 5.07 0.16 19.05
CA GLY A 52 5.91 1.30 19.40
C GLY A 52 7.37 1.20 18.93
N ARG A 53 7.72 0.29 18.00
CA ARG A 53 9.07 0.14 17.45
C ARG A 53 9.11 0.50 15.99
N VAL A 54 9.54 1.72 15.71
CA VAL A 54 9.66 2.25 14.32
C VAL A 54 11.07 2.01 13.83
N ILE A 55 11.23 1.24 12.74
CA ILE A 55 12.55 0.89 12.17
C ILE A 55 12.96 1.85 11.04
N ALA A 56 12.01 2.51 10.39
CA ALA A 56 12.28 3.48 9.34
C ALA A 56 11.28 4.63 9.42
N GLY A 57 11.75 5.86 9.15
CA GLY A 57 10.92 7.06 9.12
C GLY A 57 11.45 8.08 8.11
N HIS A 58 10.60 8.46 7.11
CA HIS A 58 10.95 9.39 6.05
C HIS A 58 9.82 10.36 5.75
N ILE A 59 10.15 11.56 5.26
CA ILE A 59 9.16 12.42 4.61
C ILE A 59 9.22 12.18 3.10
N ASP A 60 8.12 11.71 2.55
CA ASP A 60 7.97 11.38 1.14
C ASP A 60 6.81 12.16 0.50
N PRO A 61 6.84 12.44 -0.82
CA PRO A 61 5.64 12.85 -1.52
C PRO A 61 4.65 11.67 -1.60
N ILE A 62 3.34 11.97 -1.55
CA ILE A 62 2.29 10.94 -1.63
C ILE A 62 2.38 10.12 -2.93
N GLU A 63 2.80 10.74 -4.03
CA GLU A 63 2.98 10.10 -5.33
C GLU A 63 4.01 8.95 -5.30
N LYS A 64 4.95 8.97 -4.35
CA LYS A 64 5.89 7.86 -4.12
C LYS A 64 5.19 6.61 -3.52
N LYS A 65 3.97 6.76 -3.04
CA LYS A 65 3.13 5.67 -2.51
C LYS A 65 2.14 5.13 -3.53
N PRO A 66 2.40 5.31 -4.82
CA PRO A 66 1.51 5.31 -6.00
C PRO A 66 0.05 5.66 -5.66
N VAL A 67 -0.15 6.82 -5.04
CA VAL A 67 -1.45 7.41 -4.76
C VAL A 67 -1.53 8.73 -5.51
N THR A 68 -2.42 8.81 -6.50
CA THR A 68 -2.49 9.90 -7.47
C THR A 68 -3.81 10.66 -7.43
N HIS A 69 -4.86 10.05 -6.86
CA HIS A 69 -6.19 10.64 -6.77
C HIS A 69 -6.59 11.06 -5.36
N TYR A 70 -5.74 10.82 -4.37
CA TYR A 70 -5.99 11.25 -2.99
C TYR A 70 -4.97 12.30 -2.54
N ARG A 71 -5.45 13.53 -2.28
CA ARG A 71 -4.66 14.69 -1.79
C ARG A 71 -3.31 14.88 -2.51
N PRO A 72 -3.30 15.05 -3.84
CA PRO A 72 -2.07 15.13 -4.64
C PRO A 72 -1.12 16.23 -4.16
N GLY A 73 0.19 15.96 -4.25
CA GLY A 73 1.25 16.89 -3.87
C GLY A 73 1.48 17.03 -2.36
N THR A 74 0.83 16.21 -1.52
CA THR A 74 1.04 16.26 -0.08
C THR A 74 2.34 15.58 0.34
N ALA A 75 2.96 16.11 1.41
CA ALA A 75 4.07 15.46 2.10
C ALA A 75 3.52 14.51 3.16
N ILE A 76 4.05 13.30 3.23
CA ILE A 76 3.63 12.28 4.19
C ILE A 76 4.80 11.73 4.98
N PHE A 77 4.57 11.49 6.26
CA PHE A 77 5.52 10.80 7.14
C PHE A 77 5.35 9.30 6.98
N SER A 78 6.32 8.65 6.36
CA SER A 78 6.31 7.22 6.04
C SER A 78 7.02 6.44 7.13
N ILE A 79 6.35 5.48 7.76
CA ILE A 79 6.92 4.65 8.82
C ILE A 79 6.78 3.15 8.53
N ALA A 80 7.69 2.37 9.12
CA ALA A 80 7.69 0.91 9.10
C ALA A 80 8.04 0.32 10.47
N THR A 81 7.65 -0.93 10.64
CA THR A 81 8.20 -1.83 11.65
C THR A 81 9.05 -2.92 10.99
N THR A 82 9.65 -3.84 11.74
CA THR A 82 10.27 -5.04 11.16
C THR A 82 9.23 -6.11 10.83
N GLY A 83 9.61 -7.08 9.96
CA GLY A 83 8.79 -8.22 9.59
C GLY A 83 7.84 -7.95 8.42
N CYS A 84 7.28 -9.04 7.86
CA CYS A 84 6.27 -9.01 6.80
C CYS A 84 5.55 -10.36 6.73
N ASN A 85 4.29 -10.36 6.30
CA ASN A 85 3.51 -11.58 6.07
C ASN A 85 3.83 -12.26 4.72
N TRP A 86 4.58 -11.58 3.83
CA TRP A 86 5.06 -12.11 2.55
C TRP A 86 6.58 -12.35 2.54
N LEU A 87 7.05 -13.18 1.60
CA LEU A 87 8.45 -13.60 1.45
C LEU A 87 8.98 -13.23 0.07
N CYS A 88 8.65 -12.04 -0.41
CA CYS A 88 8.98 -11.59 -1.76
C CYS A 88 10.48 -11.71 -2.06
N LYS A 89 10.83 -12.46 -3.11
CA LYS A 89 12.23 -12.67 -3.53
C LYS A 89 12.90 -11.41 -4.09
N TYR A 90 12.10 -10.40 -4.45
CA TYR A 90 12.53 -9.11 -5.02
C TYR A 90 12.30 -7.94 -4.06
N CYS A 91 12.16 -8.18 -2.76
CA CYS A 91 11.82 -7.13 -1.81
C CYS A 91 12.94 -6.09 -1.69
N GLN A 92 12.66 -4.85 -2.07
CA GLN A 92 13.60 -3.72 -1.94
C GLN A 92 13.91 -3.38 -0.47
N ASN A 93 12.96 -3.69 0.42
CA ASN A 93 13.08 -3.46 1.86
C ASN A 93 13.34 -4.77 2.63
N TYR A 94 14.11 -5.70 2.04
CA TYR A 94 14.35 -7.03 2.63
C TYR A 94 15.08 -6.96 3.96
N ASP A 95 15.90 -5.95 4.16
CA ASP A 95 16.67 -5.68 5.37
C ASP A 95 15.77 -5.45 6.61
N ILE A 96 14.58 -4.88 6.43
CA ILE A 96 13.58 -4.70 7.50
C ILE A 96 12.45 -5.73 7.42
N SER A 97 11.96 -6.05 6.23
CA SER A 97 10.77 -6.90 6.05
C SER A 97 11.06 -8.39 6.26
N GLN A 98 12.27 -8.87 5.88
CA GLN A 98 12.64 -10.29 5.98
C GLN A 98 13.51 -10.61 7.19
N ARG A 99 13.89 -9.60 7.97
CA ARG A 99 14.86 -9.72 9.06
C ARG A 99 14.33 -10.46 10.28
N ARG A 100 13.04 -10.43 10.56
CA ARG A 100 12.37 -11.12 11.68
C ARG A 100 13.01 -10.88 13.05
N LYS A 101 13.62 -9.73 13.25
CA LYS A 101 14.16 -9.27 14.54
C LYS A 101 13.25 -8.17 15.09
N ILE A 102 13.11 -8.14 16.42
CA ILE A 102 12.35 -7.11 17.11
C ILE A 102 13.28 -5.93 17.39
N GLU A 103 13.31 -4.99 16.45
CA GLU A 103 14.20 -3.82 16.48
C GLU A 103 13.39 -2.56 16.12
N GLY A 104 13.93 -1.39 16.38
CA GLY A 104 13.40 -0.08 16.05
C GLY A 104 13.51 0.92 17.19
N THR A 105 13.39 2.19 16.85
CA THR A 105 13.31 3.30 17.79
C THR A 105 11.98 3.23 18.54
N GLU A 106 12.00 3.32 19.86
CA GLU A 106 10.79 3.33 20.67
C GLU A 106 10.05 4.67 20.50
N MET A 107 8.80 4.59 20.12
CA MET A 107 7.92 5.73 19.89
C MET A 107 6.49 5.38 20.29
N THR A 108 5.88 6.22 21.08
CA THR A 108 4.45 6.15 21.35
C THR A 108 3.64 6.61 20.13
N PRO A 109 2.37 6.21 20.00
CA PRO A 109 1.48 6.70 18.95
C PRO A 109 1.42 8.24 18.87
N LYS A 110 1.40 8.91 20.03
CA LYS A 110 1.41 10.37 20.12
C LYS A 110 2.70 10.97 19.56
N GLU A 111 3.87 10.41 19.88
CA GLU A 111 5.17 10.89 19.37
C GLU A 111 5.27 10.71 17.85
N VAL A 112 4.71 9.64 17.28
CA VAL A 112 4.62 9.45 15.82
C VAL A 112 3.79 10.58 15.18
N ALA A 113 2.61 10.90 15.74
CA ALA A 113 1.77 11.97 15.24
C ALA A 113 2.38 13.36 15.46
N ASP A 114 3.06 13.59 16.59
CA ASP A 114 3.78 14.85 16.88
C ASP A 114 4.95 15.04 15.91
N MET A 115 5.69 13.99 15.60
CA MET A 115 6.79 14.01 14.64
C MET A 115 6.27 14.35 13.23
N ALA A 116 5.21 13.69 12.76
CA ALA A 116 4.58 14.01 11.48
C ALA A 116 4.19 15.51 11.41
N ALA A 117 3.54 16.03 12.45
CA ALA A 117 3.14 17.43 12.53
C ALA A 117 4.36 18.37 12.52
N SER A 118 5.42 18.07 13.27
CA SER A 118 6.63 18.91 13.39
C SER A 118 7.40 19.07 12.06
N TYR A 119 7.32 18.05 11.19
CA TYR A 119 7.89 18.09 9.84
C TYR A 119 6.92 18.65 8.79
N GLY A 120 5.72 19.07 9.19
CA GLY A 120 4.70 19.59 8.27
C GLY A 120 4.11 18.54 7.35
N ALA A 121 4.16 17.26 7.74
CA ALA A 121 3.51 16.20 7.01
C ALA A 121 1.98 16.31 7.15
N GLN A 122 1.27 16.11 6.05
CA GLN A 122 -0.19 16.18 5.99
C GLN A 122 -0.82 14.81 6.16
N GLY A 123 -0.02 13.73 6.01
CA GLY A 123 -0.43 12.36 6.20
C GLY A 123 0.66 11.51 6.86
N ILE A 124 0.26 10.36 7.41
CA ILE A 124 1.15 9.27 7.82
C ILE A 124 0.92 8.10 6.88
N ALA A 125 1.99 7.56 6.30
CA ALA A 125 1.95 6.32 5.52
C ALA A 125 2.59 5.19 6.31
N TYR A 126 1.84 4.14 6.54
CA TYR A 126 2.33 2.87 7.06
C TYR A 126 2.74 2.01 5.87
N THR A 127 4.05 1.77 5.70
CA THR A 127 4.62 1.31 4.42
C THR A 127 5.95 0.56 4.60
N TYR A 128 6.66 0.28 3.51
CA TYR A 128 7.94 -0.42 3.39
C TYR A 128 7.88 -1.92 3.72
N ASN A 129 7.16 -2.32 4.77
CA ASN A 129 6.71 -3.67 5.05
C ASN A 129 5.18 -3.73 5.00
N GLU A 130 4.56 -4.82 5.44
CA GLU A 130 3.10 -4.94 5.46
C GLU A 130 2.50 -4.29 6.71
N PRO A 131 1.66 -3.24 6.57
CA PRO A 131 1.10 -2.56 7.73
C PRO A 131 0.06 -3.38 8.51
N SER A 132 -0.64 -4.30 7.89
CA SER A 132 -1.66 -5.14 8.57
C SER A 132 -1.06 -6.00 9.68
N ILE A 133 0.23 -6.34 9.61
CA ILE A 133 0.85 -7.13 10.67
C ILE A 133 1.10 -6.35 11.97
N PHE A 134 1.10 -5.00 11.89
CA PHE A 134 1.23 -4.11 13.07
C PHE A 134 0.05 -3.13 13.19
N ILE A 135 -1.12 -3.56 12.74
CA ILE A 135 -2.31 -2.71 12.57
C ILE A 135 -2.77 -2.04 13.89
N GLU A 136 -2.59 -2.68 15.05
CA GLU A 136 -2.97 -2.07 16.33
C GLU A 136 -2.11 -0.84 16.64
N PHE A 137 -0.81 -0.87 16.31
CA PHE A 137 0.06 0.29 16.45
C PHE A 137 -0.30 1.37 15.41
N ALA A 138 -0.56 0.96 14.16
CA ALA A 138 -0.99 1.87 13.10
C ALA A 138 -2.32 2.55 13.44
N LYS A 139 -3.29 1.79 14.00
CA LYS A 139 -4.57 2.33 14.46
C LYS A 139 -4.39 3.41 15.53
N ASP A 140 -3.61 3.11 16.56
CA ASP A 140 -3.41 4.04 17.66
C ASP A 140 -2.66 5.30 17.20
N CYS A 141 -1.66 5.17 16.30
CA CYS A 141 -1.01 6.31 15.63
C CYS A 141 -2.00 7.11 14.77
N GLY A 142 -2.85 6.44 14.02
CA GLY A 142 -3.84 7.08 13.15
C GLY A 142 -4.88 7.88 13.91
N ILE A 143 -5.32 7.37 15.05
CA ILE A 143 -6.24 8.11 15.96
C ILE A 143 -5.56 9.39 16.48
N GLU A 144 -4.30 9.33 16.88
CA GLU A 144 -3.54 10.52 17.31
C GLU A 144 -3.28 11.49 16.15
N ALA A 145 -3.04 10.98 14.94
CA ALA A 145 -2.86 11.77 13.73
C ALA A 145 -4.14 12.55 13.37
N HIS A 146 -5.31 11.90 13.42
CA HIS A 146 -6.60 12.55 13.14
C HIS A 146 -6.90 13.72 14.10
N LYS A 147 -6.49 13.65 15.38
CA LYS A 147 -6.61 14.77 16.32
C LYS A 147 -5.85 16.03 15.87
N LYS A 148 -4.87 15.85 14.96
CA LYS A 148 -4.04 16.92 14.38
C LYS A 148 -4.43 17.27 12.95
N GLY A 149 -5.50 16.69 12.42
CA GLY A 149 -5.92 16.86 11.01
C GLY A 149 -5.00 16.17 10.00
N ILE A 150 -4.19 15.20 10.44
CA ILE A 150 -3.26 14.43 9.61
C ILE A 150 -3.97 13.13 9.19
N PHE A 151 -4.01 12.85 7.88
CA PHE A 151 -4.65 11.65 7.34
C PHE A 151 -3.73 10.42 7.35
N ASN A 152 -4.30 9.24 7.16
CA ASN A 152 -3.60 7.97 7.26
C ASN A 152 -3.70 7.15 5.98
N ILE A 153 -2.57 6.60 5.52
CA ILE A 153 -2.49 5.78 4.31
C ILE A 153 -1.82 4.44 4.62
N PHE A 154 -2.39 3.36 4.08
CA PHE A 154 -1.71 2.08 3.96
C PHE A 154 -1.13 1.90 2.55
N VAL A 155 0.12 1.46 2.48
CA VAL A 155 0.70 0.82 1.30
C VAL A 155 0.79 -0.66 1.64
N SER A 156 -0.21 -1.40 1.23
CA SER A 156 -0.47 -2.77 1.68
C SER A 156 -0.46 -3.77 0.53
N ASN A 157 -0.10 -4.99 0.82
CA ASN A 157 -0.25 -6.08 -0.11
C ASN A 157 -1.69 -6.64 -0.18
N GLY A 158 -2.60 -6.09 0.63
CA GLY A 158 -4.02 -6.44 0.64
C GLY A 158 -4.34 -7.88 1.05
N TYR A 159 -3.37 -8.63 1.60
CA TYR A 159 -3.60 -10.00 2.07
C TYR A 159 -4.26 -9.99 3.45
N ASP A 160 -5.42 -9.35 3.52
CA ASP A 160 -6.14 -8.96 4.72
C ASP A 160 -7.28 -9.93 5.07
N THR A 161 -7.88 -9.72 6.22
CA THR A 161 -9.07 -10.43 6.71
C THR A 161 -10.21 -9.43 6.88
N PRO A 162 -11.47 -9.89 6.98
CA PRO A 162 -12.59 -9.01 7.34
C PRO A 162 -12.37 -8.28 8.67
N GLU A 163 -11.70 -8.91 9.64
CA GLU A 163 -11.37 -8.31 10.94
C GLU A 163 -10.36 -7.17 10.81
N SER A 164 -9.31 -7.34 9.98
CA SER A 164 -8.35 -6.27 9.73
C SER A 164 -8.97 -5.11 8.96
N VAL A 165 -9.82 -5.38 7.95
CA VAL A 165 -10.58 -4.35 7.22
C VAL A 165 -11.51 -3.56 8.16
N ASN A 166 -12.21 -4.25 9.07
CA ASN A 166 -13.03 -3.59 10.08
C ASN A 166 -12.19 -2.74 11.05
N MET A 167 -10.95 -3.11 11.34
CA MET A 167 -10.04 -2.28 12.13
C MET A 167 -9.55 -1.07 11.33
N MET A 168 -9.19 -1.24 10.05
CA MET A 168 -8.80 -0.15 9.13
C MET A 168 -9.87 0.94 9.04
N SER A 169 -11.16 0.57 8.98
CA SER A 169 -12.28 1.52 8.88
C SER A 169 -12.35 2.54 10.01
N LYS A 170 -11.65 2.30 11.12
CA LYS A 170 -11.66 3.18 12.31
C LYS A 170 -10.66 4.34 12.22
N PHE A 171 -9.69 4.28 11.31
CA PHE A 171 -8.60 5.27 11.28
C PHE A 171 -7.98 5.52 9.90
N LEU A 172 -8.22 4.65 8.93
CA LEU A 172 -7.56 4.72 7.63
C LEU A 172 -8.40 5.54 6.64
N ASP A 173 -7.75 6.45 5.94
CA ASP A 173 -8.39 7.34 4.95
C ASP A 173 -8.16 6.87 3.52
N CYS A 174 -7.00 6.24 3.25
CA CYS A 174 -6.61 5.81 1.92
C CYS A 174 -5.79 4.51 1.98
N ILE A 175 -5.94 3.68 0.98
CA ILE A 175 -5.11 2.49 0.78
C ILE A 175 -4.68 2.37 -0.68
N THR A 176 -3.41 2.03 -0.90
CA THR A 176 -2.98 1.48 -2.20
C THR A 176 -2.68 0.00 -2.00
N VAL A 177 -3.34 -0.84 -2.80
CA VAL A 177 -3.22 -2.30 -2.71
C VAL A 177 -2.29 -2.81 -3.80
N ASP A 178 -1.22 -3.42 -3.34
CA ASP A 178 -0.09 -3.86 -4.15
C ASP A 178 -0.27 -5.28 -4.69
N PHE A 179 -0.85 -5.43 -5.88
CA PHE A 179 -0.71 -6.64 -6.66
C PHE A 179 0.72 -6.80 -7.17
N LYS A 180 1.11 -8.05 -7.43
CA LYS A 180 2.41 -8.40 -7.95
C LYS A 180 2.22 -9.48 -9.02
N GLY A 181 2.70 -9.22 -10.25
CA GLY A 181 2.47 -10.11 -11.39
C GLY A 181 0.98 -10.38 -11.64
N SER A 182 0.15 -9.35 -11.48
CA SER A 182 -1.31 -9.37 -11.63
C SER A 182 -2.01 -10.44 -10.78
N GLY A 183 -1.39 -10.88 -9.69
CA GLY A 183 -1.91 -11.93 -8.81
C GLY A 183 -1.88 -13.35 -9.42
N ARG A 184 -1.14 -13.58 -10.50
CA ARG A 184 -1.01 -14.90 -11.14
C ARG A 184 -0.53 -15.95 -10.14
N GLN A 185 -1.25 -17.07 -10.04
CA GLN A 185 -1.03 -18.07 -8.98
C GLN A 185 0.39 -18.63 -8.95
N GLU A 186 0.98 -18.94 -10.12
CA GLU A 186 2.34 -19.47 -10.21
C GLU A 186 3.35 -18.44 -9.70
N PHE A 187 3.16 -17.16 -10.06
CA PHE A 187 4.02 -16.08 -9.62
C PHE A 187 3.94 -15.89 -8.11
N VAL A 188 2.73 -15.78 -7.54
CA VAL A 188 2.58 -15.51 -6.11
C VAL A 188 3.06 -16.67 -5.24
N ARG A 189 2.94 -17.92 -5.72
CA ARG A 189 3.50 -19.09 -5.04
C ARG A 189 5.02 -19.09 -5.03
N GLN A 190 5.62 -18.88 -6.19
CA GLN A 190 7.07 -19.05 -6.37
C GLN A 190 7.86 -17.85 -5.84
N TYR A 191 7.37 -16.61 -6.03
CA TYR A 191 8.13 -15.39 -5.78
C TYR A 191 7.69 -14.62 -4.54
N ILE A 192 6.47 -14.86 -4.04
CA ILE A 192 5.90 -14.19 -2.86
C ILE A 192 5.72 -15.17 -1.70
N GLY A 193 5.46 -16.46 -1.99
CA GLY A 193 5.25 -17.50 -0.98
C GLY A 193 3.84 -17.49 -0.38
N ILE A 194 2.81 -17.17 -1.16
CA ILE A 194 1.40 -17.32 -0.81
C ILE A 194 0.73 -18.34 -1.75
N PRO A 195 -0.32 -19.07 -1.30
CA PRO A 195 -0.97 -20.09 -2.14
C PRO A 195 -1.70 -19.52 -3.35
N ASN A 196 -2.35 -18.36 -3.21
CA ASN A 196 -3.07 -17.64 -4.28
C ASN A 196 -3.33 -16.20 -3.84
N ALA A 197 -3.86 -15.38 -4.76
CA ALA A 197 -4.22 -13.97 -4.53
C ALA A 197 -5.69 -13.77 -4.11
N ASP A 198 -6.50 -14.84 -3.95
CA ASP A 198 -7.94 -14.73 -3.65
C ASP A 198 -8.24 -13.85 -2.43
N PRO A 199 -7.47 -13.93 -1.32
CA PRO A 199 -7.69 -13.04 -0.19
C PRO A 199 -7.55 -11.55 -0.51
N ILE A 200 -6.71 -11.17 -1.49
CA ILE A 200 -6.55 -9.77 -1.92
C ILE A 200 -7.84 -9.29 -2.60
N PHE A 201 -8.36 -10.09 -3.53
CA PHE A 201 -9.63 -9.78 -4.19
C PHE A 201 -10.79 -9.69 -3.20
N GLN A 202 -10.81 -10.58 -2.20
CA GLN A 202 -11.85 -10.56 -1.16
C GLN A 202 -11.71 -9.33 -0.27
N SER A 203 -10.51 -8.95 0.15
CA SER A 203 -10.30 -7.76 0.99
C SER A 203 -10.67 -6.47 0.27
N LEU A 204 -10.43 -6.37 -1.04
CA LEU A 204 -10.87 -5.22 -1.85
C LEU A 204 -12.40 -5.08 -1.87
N LYS A 205 -13.14 -6.19 -2.00
CA LYS A 205 -14.60 -6.17 -1.88
C LYS A 205 -15.06 -5.73 -0.48
N GLU A 206 -14.42 -6.26 0.57
CA GLU A 206 -14.71 -5.88 1.96
C GLU A 206 -14.46 -4.38 2.19
N ILE A 207 -13.35 -3.84 1.66
CA ILE A 207 -13.03 -2.40 1.76
C ILE A 207 -14.10 -1.57 1.05
N ARG A 208 -14.46 -1.91 -0.19
CA ARG A 208 -15.51 -1.23 -0.97
C ARG A 208 -16.86 -1.23 -0.24
N ASP A 209 -17.28 -2.38 0.28
CA ASP A 209 -18.63 -2.58 0.80
C ASP A 209 -18.81 -2.04 2.22
N LYS A 210 -17.74 -2.02 3.02
CA LYS A 210 -17.84 -1.76 4.47
C LYS A 210 -17.09 -0.50 4.94
N THR A 211 -16.42 0.22 4.03
CA THR A 211 -15.61 1.38 4.42
C THR A 211 -15.77 2.55 3.47
N MET A 212 -15.27 3.71 3.87
CA MET A 212 -15.14 4.90 3.02
C MET A 212 -13.68 5.14 2.62
N ILE A 213 -12.81 4.15 2.76
CA ILE A 213 -11.39 4.25 2.45
C ILE A 213 -11.19 4.44 0.93
N HIS A 214 -10.52 5.51 0.54
CA HIS A 214 -10.12 5.68 -0.86
C HIS A 214 -9.13 4.60 -1.26
N THR A 215 -9.37 3.93 -2.39
CA THR A 215 -8.59 2.79 -2.84
C THR A 215 -7.96 3.04 -4.20
N GLU A 216 -6.64 2.83 -4.30
CA GLU A 216 -5.92 2.74 -5.57
C GLU A 216 -5.22 1.38 -5.68
N ILE A 217 -4.98 0.92 -6.89
CA ILE A 217 -4.37 -0.39 -7.14
C ILE A 217 -2.99 -0.19 -7.75
N THR A 218 -2.01 -0.95 -7.28
CA THR A 218 -0.72 -1.06 -7.96
C THR A 218 -0.48 -2.51 -8.39
N ASP A 219 0.24 -2.68 -9.50
CA ASP A 219 0.68 -3.98 -9.97
C ASP A 219 2.15 -3.91 -10.40
N LEU A 220 3.02 -4.59 -9.67
CA LEU A 220 4.43 -4.68 -10.02
C LEU A 220 4.60 -5.73 -11.13
N ILE A 221 5.03 -5.29 -12.29
CA ILE A 221 5.24 -6.16 -13.45
C ILE A 221 6.67 -6.65 -13.47
N VAL A 222 6.85 -7.95 -13.23
CA VAL A 222 8.18 -8.60 -13.20
C VAL A 222 8.40 -9.34 -14.52
N PRO A 223 9.41 -8.95 -15.32
CA PRO A 223 9.57 -9.50 -16.66
C PRO A 223 9.78 -11.02 -16.63
N GLN A 224 9.29 -11.72 -17.65
CA GLN A 224 9.37 -13.17 -17.86
C GLN A 224 8.51 -14.04 -16.92
N VAL A 225 8.24 -13.60 -15.70
CA VAL A 225 7.59 -14.45 -14.69
C VAL A 225 6.29 -13.85 -14.13
N GLY A 226 6.14 -12.54 -14.18
CA GLY A 226 5.00 -11.80 -13.63
C GLY A 226 4.52 -10.69 -14.58
N ASP A 227 4.54 -10.96 -15.91
CA ASP A 227 4.13 -10.04 -16.99
C ASP A 227 3.06 -10.63 -17.92
N ASP A 228 2.28 -11.59 -17.42
CA ASP A 228 1.23 -12.27 -18.18
C ASP A 228 0.04 -11.36 -18.44
N LEU A 229 -0.23 -11.05 -19.72
CA LEU A 229 -1.31 -10.16 -20.13
C LEU A 229 -2.71 -10.74 -19.87
N GLY A 230 -2.86 -12.06 -19.82
CA GLY A 230 -4.12 -12.72 -19.47
C GLY A 230 -4.46 -12.53 -17.98
N ALA A 231 -3.45 -12.59 -17.10
CA ALA A 231 -3.61 -12.28 -15.69
C ALA A 231 -3.90 -10.78 -15.48
N ALA A 232 -3.19 -9.90 -16.20
CA ALA A 232 -3.45 -8.46 -16.18
C ALA A 232 -4.89 -8.13 -16.58
N ARG A 233 -5.41 -8.76 -17.65
CA ARG A 233 -6.79 -8.60 -18.10
C ARG A 233 -7.80 -9.02 -17.04
N LYS A 234 -7.58 -10.14 -16.36
CA LYS A 234 -8.43 -10.61 -15.23
C LYS A 234 -8.42 -9.62 -14.08
N LEU A 235 -7.26 -9.07 -13.72
CA LEU A 235 -7.15 -8.04 -12.69
C LEU A 235 -7.89 -6.77 -13.09
N CYS A 236 -7.66 -6.25 -14.30
CA CYS A 236 -8.31 -5.04 -14.78
C CYS A 236 -9.84 -5.20 -14.86
N LYS A 237 -10.31 -6.36 -15.34
CA LYS A 237 -11.74 -6.67 -15.38
C LYS A 237 -12.34 -6.71 -13.96
N PHE A 238 -11.65 -7.33 -13.00
CA PHE A 238 -12.09 -7.31 -11.60
C PHE A 238 -12.17 -5.88 -11.05
N VAL A 239 -11.16 -5.06 -11.30
CA VAL A 239 -11.16 -3.66 -10.85
C VAL A 239 -12.34 -2.90 -11.48
N TYR A 240 -12.60 -3.08 -12.75
CA TYR A 240 -13.72 -2.45 -13.44
C TYR A 240 -15.07 -2.91 -12.87
N ASP A 241 -15.29 -4.21 -12.78
CA ASP A 241 -16.58 -4.80 -12.39
C ASP A 241 -16.89 -4.56 -10.90
N GLU A 242 -15.90 -4.66 -10.03
CA GLU A 242 -16.10 -4.65 -8.58
C GLU A 242 -15.77 -3.29 -7.93
N LEU A 243 -14.78 -2.56 -8.43
CA LEU A 243 -14.38 -1.29 -7.81
C LEU A 243 -14.82 -0.07 -8.63
N GLY A 244 -15.14 -0.29 -9.90
CA GLY A 244 -15.63 0.71 -10.83
C GLY A 244 -14.56 1.30 -11.75
N PRO A 245 -14.99 1.91 -12.88
CA PRO A 245 -14.12 2.40 -13.94
C PRO A 245 -13.21 3.56 -13.54
N ASP A 246 -13.50 4.23 -12.43
CA ASP A 246 -12.75 5.38 -11.93
C ASP A 246 -11.66 5.00 -10.92
N THR A 247 -11.54 3.73 -10.54
CA THR A 247 -10.49 3.26 -9.64
C THR A 247 -9.12 3.33 -10.34
N PRO A 248 -8.15 4.08 -9.79
CA PRO A 248 -6.83 4.19 -10.38
C PRO A 248 -6.05 2.88 -10.28
N ILE A 249 -5.39 2.49 -11.38
CA ILE A 249 -4.46 1.36 -11.42
C ILE A 249 -3.10 1.79 -11.95
N HIS A 250 -2.03 1.34 -11.30
CA HIS A 250 -0.65 1.71 -11.58
C HIS A 250 0.17 0.48 -11.92
N PHE A 251 0.68 0.38 -13.14
CA PHE A 251 1.63 -0.66 -13.54
C PHE A 251 3.06 -0.19 -13.26
N LEU A 252 3.71 -0.81 -12.30
CA LEU A 252 5.01 -0.39 -11.81
C LEU A 252 6.14 -1.16 -12.48
N ARG A 253 7.16 -0.45 -12.90
CA ARG A 253 8.39 -1.02 -13.43
C ARG A 253 9.14 -1.73 -12.30
N PHE A 254 9.46 -3.00 -12.49
CA PHE A 254 10.32 -3.77 -11.62
C PHE A 254 11.79 -3.33 -11.79
N HIS A 255 12.53 -3.37 -10.69
CA HIS A 255 13.97 -3.24 -10.62
C HIS A 255 14.52 -4.46 -9.89
N PRO A 256 15.64 -5.09 -10.35
CA PRO A 256 16.28 -6.20 -9.67
C PRO A 256 16.69 -5.85 -8.24
N ASP A 257 16.30 -6.72 -7.30
CA ASP A 257 16.64 -6.56 -5.88
C ASP A 257 16.69 -7.92 -5.16
N TYR A 258 17.35 -7.97 -4.02
CA TYR A 258 17.43 -9.07 -3.07
C TYR A 258 17.86 -10.40 -3.73
N LYS A 259 16.92 -11.33 -3.98
CA LYS A 259 17.17 -12.67 -4.56
C LYS A 259 16.83 -12.75 -6.05
N MET A 260 16.60 -11.63 -6.70
CA MET A 260 16.25 -11.57 -8.13
C MET A 260 17.15 -10.57 -8.88
N MET A 261 18.44 -10.56 -8.54
CA MET A 261 19.45 -9.70 -9.18
C MET A 261 19.78 -10.12 -10.61
N GLU A 262 19.41 -11.35 -11.01
CA GLU A 262 19.60 -11.90 -12.35
C GLU A 262 18.53 -11.46 -13.36
N PHE A 263 17.46 -10.82 -12.90
CA PHE A 263 16.41 -10.32 -13.78
C PHE A 263 16.73 -8.91 -14.27
N ASP A 264 16.26 -8.59 -15.48
CA ASP A 264 16.33 -7.23 -16.01
C ASP A 264 15.20 -6.36 -15.45
N ASN A 265 15.35 -5.03 -15.58
CA ASN A 265 14.23 -4.10 -15.40
C ASN A 265 13.11 -4.41 -16.39
N THR A 266 11.86 -4.22 -15.99
CA THR A 266 10.72 -4.39 -16.91
C THR A 266 10.91 -3.49 -18.13
N PRO A 267 10.82 -4.01 -19.36
CA PRO A 267 10.81 -3.20 -20.57
C PRO A 267 9.61 -2.24 -20.57
N ILE A 268 9.82 -1.01 -21.01
CA ILE A 268 8.74 0.01 -21.05
C ILE A 268 7.56 -0.49 -21.88
N LYS A 269 7.84 -1.15 -23.02
CA LYS A 269 6.80 -1.73 -23.89
C LYS A 269 5.89 -2.74 -23.16
N THR A 270 6.43 -3.51 -22.23
CA THR A 270 5.64 -4.43 -21.40
C THR A 270 4.64 -3.67 -20.52
N LEU A 271 5.08 -2.57 -19.90
CA LEU A 271 4.18 -1.71 -19.11
C LEU A 271 3.12 -1.03 -19.96
N GLU A 272 3.48 -0.54 -21.17
CA GLU A 272 2.52 0.02 -22.13
C GLU A 272 1.45 -0.99 -22.53
N ASN A 273 1.83 -2.27 -22.73
CA ASN A 273 0.87 -3.33 -23.04
C ASN A 273 -0.12 -3.57 -21.88
N HIS A 274 0.36 -3.57 -20.62
CA HIS A 274 -0.51 -3.68 -19.44
C HIS A 274 -1.44 -2.47 -19.31
N HIS A 275 -0.93 -1.27 -19.54
CA HIS A 275 -1.75 -0.06 -19.58
C HIS A 275 -2.83 -0.15 -20.67
N ALA A 276 -2.49 -0.63 -21.87
CA ALA A 276 -3.46 -0.81 -22.95
C ALA A 276 -4.58 -1.78 -22.56
N ILE A 277 -4.24 -2.91 -21.90
CA ILE A 277 -5.23 -3.86 -21.34
C ILE A 277 -6.19 -3.15 -20.39
N ALA A 278 -5.70 -2.32 -19.47
CA ALA A 278 -6.56 -1.58 -18.55
C ALA A 278 -7.52 -0.64 -19.29
N LYS A 279 -7.05 0.00 -20.36
CA LYS A 279 -7.90 0.87 -21.21
C LYS A 279 -8.94 0.06 -22.01
N GLU A 280 -8.57 -1.11 -22.52
CA GLU A 280 -9.48 -2.02 -23.21
C GLU A 280 -10.59 -2.54 -22.30
N GLU A 281 -10.26 -2.84 -21.01
CA GLU A 281 -11.25 -3.24 -20.01
C GLU A 281 -12.11 -2.07 -19.49
N GLY A 282 -11.87 -0.84 -19.94
CA GLY A 282 -12.71 0.35 -19.65
C GLY A 282 -12.25 1.19 -18.46
N LEU A 283 -11.12 0.89 -17.84
CA LEU A 283 -10.59 1.71 -16.74
C LEU A 283 -10.18 3.10 -17.23
N ARG A 284 -10.70 4.14 -16.59
CA ARG A 284 -10.47 5.53 -17.00
C ARG A 284 -9.09 6.02 -16.60
N TYR A 285 -8.54 5.54 -15.48
CA TYR A 285 -7.31 6.00 -14.85
C TYR A 285 -6.31 4.87 -14.69
N ALA A 286 -5.53 4.65 -15.74
CA ALA A 286 -4.41 3.71 -15.74
C ALA A 286 -3.09 4.47 -15.88
N TYR A 287 -2.07 4.07 -15.14
CA TYR A 287 -0.78 4.74 -15.05
C TYR A 287 0.38 3.78 -15.22
N ILE A 288 1.52 4.30 -15.68
CA ILE A 288 2.83 3.64 -15.61
C ILE A 288 3.65 4.34 -14.53
N GLY A 289 4.22 3.57 -13.61
CA GLY A 289 5.09 4.07 -12.56
C GLY A 289 6.54 3.60 -12.69
N ASN A 290 7.45 4.29 -11.99
CA ASN A 290 8.90 4.05 -12.01
C ASN A 290 9.56 4.26 -13.40
N VAL A 291 8.96 5.12 -14.24
CA VAL A 291 9.48 5.56 -15.55
C VAL A 291 9.32 7.08 -15.65
N PRO A 292 10.16 7.88 -14.97
CA PRO A 292 10.00 9.33 -14.93
C PRO A 292 10.04 9.96 -16.33
N GLY A 293 9.07 10.83 -16.61
CA GLY A 293 8.93 11.52 -17.91
C GLY A 293 8.11 10.74 -18.95
N HIS A 294 7.59 9.56 -18.61
CA HIS A 294 6.72 8.82 -19.52
C HIS A 294 5.33 9.47 -19.62
N PRO A 295 4.74 9.65 -20.84
CA PRO A 295 3.43 10.28 -20.98
C PRO A 295 2.32 9.63 -20.14
N LEU A 296 2.38 8.32 -19.93
CA LEU A 296 1.37 7.57 -19.17
C LEU A 296 1.49 7.69 -17.63
N GLU A 297 2.37 8.56 -17.13
CA GLU A 297 2.35 8.98 -15.71
C GLU A 297 1.40 10.16 -15.44
N HIS A 298 0.89 10.81 -16.51
CA HIS A 298 -0.02 11.95 -16.42
C HIS A 298 -1.46 11.50 -16.19
N THR A 299 -2.26 12.33 -15.50
CA THR A 299 -3.72 12.16 -15.48
C THR A 299 -4.31 12.87 -16.70
N TYR A 300 -5.01 12.12 -17.54
CA TYR A 300 -5.76 12.65 -18.67
C TYR A 300 -7.23 12.77 -18.34
N CYS A 301 -7.87 13.83 -18.81
CA CYS A 301 -9.32 13.96 -18.71
C CYS A 301 -10.00 12.87 -19.57
N PRO A 302 -10.93 12.08 -19.01
CA PRO A 302 -11.59 11.02 -19.76
C PRO A 302 -12.44 11.55 -20.93
N GLU A 303 -12.94 12.78 -20.82
CA GLU A 303 -13.80 13.41 -21.84
C GLU A 303 -12.97 14.04 -22.97
N CYS A 304 -12.23 15.10 -22.69
CA CYS A 304 -11.52 15.85 -23.73
C CYS A 304 -10.11 15.30 -24.06
N LYS A 305 -9.64 14.28 -23.38
CA LYS A 305 -8.30 13.65 -23.51
C LYS A 305 -7.13 14.60 -23.24
N GLY A 306 -7.39 15.83 -22.83
CA GLY A 306 -6.35 16.79 -22.41
C GLY A 306 -5.67 16.38 -21.09
N ILE A 307 -4.44 16.83 -20.89
CA ILE A 307 -3.71 16.57 -19.64
C ILE A 307 -4.32 17.42 -18.52
N ALA A 308 -4.94 16.73 -17.55
CA ALA A 308 -5.52 17.34 -16.35
C ALA A 308 -4.45 17.56 -15.28
N ILE A 309 -3.55 16.58 -15.07
CA ILE A 309 -2.43 16.68 -14.13
C ILE A 309 -1.17 16.17 -14.81
N ARG A 310 -0.16 17.01 -14.96
CA ARG A 310 1.15 16.63 -15.52
C ARG A 310 2.09 16.27 -14.40
N ARG A 311 2.75 15.11 -14.54
CA ARG A 311 3.74 14.61 -13.59
C ARG A 311 5.10 14.40 -14.23
N TYR A 312 6.14 14.41 -13.39
CA TYR A 312 7.47 13.91 -13.70
C TYR A 312 7.98 13.17 -12.48
N GLY A 313 8.00 11.85 -12.54
CA GLY A 313 8.25 11.00 -11.38
C GLY A 313 7.25 11.28 -10.25
N PHE A 314 7.75 11.68 -9.09
CA PHE A 314 6.92 11.96 -7.92
C PHE A 314 6.52 13.45 -7.79
N SER A 315 6.74 14.26 -8.82
CA SER A 315 6.45 15.69 -8.80
C SER A 315 5.30 16.04 -9.73
N ILE A 316 4.41 16.91 -9.27
CA ILE A 316 3.36 17.51 -10.11
C ILE A 316 3.93 18.79 -10.73
N SER A 317 3.99 18.84 -12.08
CA SER A 317 4.54 19.97 -12.83
C SER A 317 3.48 20.92 -13.36
N SER A 318 2.24 20.46 -13.58
CA SER A 318 1.10 21.33 -13.87
C SER A 318 -0.22 20.75 -13.39
N TRP A 319 -1.16 21.65 -13.09
CA TRP A 319 -2.49 21.35 -12.55
C TRP A 319 -3.55 22.11 -13.36
N ASN A 320 -4.28 21.38 -14.20
CA ASN A 320 -5.30 21.95 -15.08
C ASN A 320 -6.72 21.59 -14.62
N LEU A 321 -6.94 21.62 -13.31
CA LEU A 321 -8.24 21.46 -12.68
C LEU A 321 -8.64 22.75 -11.96
N ASP A 322 -9.94 23.02 -11.91
CA ASP A 322 -10.51 24.13 -11.14
C ASP A 322 -10.60 23.79 -9.63
N GLU A 323 -11.28 24.65 -8.88
CA GLU A 323 -11.48 24.49 -7.45
C GLU A 323 -12.38 23.29 -7.05
N ASN A 324 -13.16 22.78 -7.99
CA ASN A 324 -14.04 21.61 -7.81
C ASN A 324 -13.44 20.33 -8.40
N ASN A 325 -12.15 20.34 -8.75
CA ASN A 325 -11.46 19.27 -9.46
C ASN A 325 -12.09 18.95 -10.84
N CYS A 326 -12.74 19.92 -11.48
CA CYS A 326 -13.20 19.78 -12.84
C CYS A 326 -12.11 20.20 -13.84
N CYS A 327 -12.06 19.51 -14.97
CA CYS A 327 -11.14 19.81 -16.07
C CYS A 327 -11.38 21.23 -16.60
N LYS A 328 -10.37 22.11 -16.57
CA LYS A 328 -10.49 23.49 -17.07
C LYS A 328 -10.79 23.58 -18.57
N ASN A 329 -10.52 22.51 -19.34
CA ASN A 329 -10.77 22.52 -20.78
C ASN A 329 -12.23 22.23 -21.14
N CYS A 330 -12.91 21.34 -20.40
CA CYS A 330 -14.25 20.85 -20.76
C CYS A 330 -15.24 20.75 -19.61
N GLY A 331 -14.84 21.06 -18.38
CA GLY A 331 -15.71 21.00 -17.20
C GLY A 331 -15.97 19.60 -16.63
N TYR A 332 -15.37 18.52 -17.19
CA TYR A 332 -15.57 17.16 -16.69
C TYR A 332 -15.03 17.01 -15.27
N PRO A 333 -15.82 16.50 -14.29
CA PRO A 333 -15.37 16.29 -12.93
C PRO A 333 -14.45 15.07 -12.84
N LEU A 334 -13.24 15.25 -12.29
CA LEU A 334 -12.32 14.13 -12.04
C LEU A 334 -12.48 13.63 -10.60
N PRO A 335 -12.38 12.32 -10.35
CA PRO A 335 -12.51 11.71 -9.03
C PRO A 335 -11.24 11.93 -8.19
N ILE A 336 -10.85 13.19 -8.00
CA ILE A 336 -9.72 13.60 -7.18
C ILE A 336 -10.22 14.05 -5.82
N ILE A 337 -9.71 13.46 -4.76
CA ILE A 337 -10.02 13.86 -3.38
C ILE A 337 -8.97 14.87 -2.90
N GLY A 338 -9.44 16.01 -2.40
CA GLY A 338 -8.59 17.11 -1.96
C GLY A 338 -8.14 18.02 -3.10
N LYS A 339 -7.20 18.90 -2.82
CA LYS A 339 -6.66 19.91 -3.76
C LYS A 339 -5.15 19.79 -3.81
N LEU A 340 -4.54 20.29 -4.90
CA LEU A 340 -3.10 20.37 -4.98
C LEU A 340 -2.54 21.17 -3.80
N THR A 341 -1.66 20.55 -3.06
CA THR A 341 -0.89 21.21 -2.02
C THR A 341 0.48 21.57 -2.56
N LYS A 342 1.02 22.72 -2.17
CA LYS A 342 2.42 23.04 -2.51
C LYS A 342 3.30 22.01 -1.83
N ALA A 343 3.92 21.14 -2.62
CA ALA A 343 4.77 20.07 -2.12
C ALA A 343 5.81 20.59 -1.13
N CYS A 344 5.85 20.01 0.05
CA CYS A 344 6.99 20.15 0.93
C CYS A 344 8.19 19.53 0.22
N LYS A 345 9.32 20.22 0.17
CA LYS A 345 10.56 19.63 -0.37
C LYS A 345 10.85 18.36 0.45
N PRO A 346 11.07 17.19 -0.20
CA PRO A 346 11.39 15.97 0.52
C PRO A 346 12.56 16.24 1.45
N ARG A 347 12.39 16.00 2.72
CA ARG A 347 13.44 16.11 3.73
C ARG A 347 13.87 14.69 4.08
N PHE A 348 15.16 14.56 4.32
CA PHE A 348 15.93 13.33 4.58
C PHE A 348 15.29 12.34 5.56
N GLN A 349 15.86 11.12 5.56
CA GLN A 349 15.62 10.07 6.54
C GLN A 349 15.65 10.62 7.97
N ILE A 350 14.60 10.35 8.74
CA ILE A 350 14.41 10.86 10.10
C ILE A 350 14.77 9.80 11.13
N ILE A 351 14.49 8.52 10.83
CA ILE A 351 14.77 7.37 11.68
C ILE A 351 15.58 6.37 10.85
N GLN A 352 16.74 5.97 11.38
CA GLN A 352 17.63 4.94 10.82
C GLN A 352 17.39 3.62 11.49
#